data_174b45b4c5689d5d8a1ce0f28e095ee9
#
_entry.id   174b45b4c5689d5d8a1ce0f28e095ee9
#
_cell.length_a   1.000
_cell.length_b   1.000
_cell.length_c   1.000
_cell.angle_alpha   90.00
_cell.angle_beta   90.00
_cell.angle_gamma   90.00
#
_symmetry.space_group_name_H-M   'P 1'
#
loop_
_entity.id
_entity.type
_entity.pdbx_description
1 polymer ?
#
loop_
_entity_poly.entity_id
_entity_poly.type
_entity_poly.pdbx_seq_one_letter_code
_entity_poly.pdbx_strand_id
1 'polypeptide(L)'
;MSNSVDIECIVVGAGVVGLAIARALAQQGKEVLIVEAAAQFGSGISSRNSEVIHAGLYYPPNSLKAKLCIKGKALLYDFCERRQIPHQRLGKLLVATEAAEIPQLMAIKNNAKASGVHDLVLLQASDIATLEPELHAELALFSPSTGIVDSHALMLALLAEAEHAGAQLVLNTPLKQLSIQGANHFICAFDDTSQTQLSCANLINASGLYATELAKQFRALEQQFIPTAHYYCKGRYFSYTGKAPFKHLIYPMPDKDGLGIHLTLDLGGQIKFGPDVCWQAQENYLVEAEQARVFYEAVRRYWPSLQEGCLQPAYAGIRPKLSAAGHTAADFIISTEAVHGISGLVNLFGIESPGLTAALAIADEVANHL
;
A
#
# COMPACT_ATOMS: atom_id res chain seq x y z
N MET A 1 -16.13 28.04 28.43
CA MET A 1 -14.92 27.39 28.94
C MET A 1 -14.24 26.80 27.72
N SER A 2 -13.02 27.20 27.41
CA SER A 2 -12.28 26.54 26.31
C SER A 2 -12.06 25.07 26.73
N ASN A 3 -12.67 24.13 26.04
CA ASN A 3 -12.34 22.71 26.17
C ASN A 3 -10.91 22.53 25.66
N SER A 4 -9.91 22.76 26.53
CA SER A 4 -8.52 22.42 26.18
C SER A 4 -8.44 20.91 26.07
N VAL A 5 -7.94 20.42 24.96
CA VAL A 5 -7.60 19.00 24.77
C VAL A 5 -6.16 18.78 25.22
N ASP A 6 -5.80 17.52 25.54
CA ASP A 6 -4.43 17.16 25.96
C ASP A 6 -3.46 17.20 24.78
N ILE A 7 -3.94 16.91 23.56
CA ILE A 7 -3.15 16.90 22.33
C ILE A 7 -4.03 17.36 21.15
N GLU A 8 -3.49 18.07 20.16
CA GLU A 8 -4.31 18.52 19.03
C GLU A 8 -4.71 17.37 18.10
N CYS A 9 -3.76 16.52 17.68
CA CYS A 9 -3.98 15.44 16.73
C CYS A 9 -3.45 14.11 17.26
N ILE A 10 -4.26 13.05 17.18
CA ILE A 10 -3.82 11.66 17.38
C ILE A 10 -3.91 10.90 16.05
N VAL A 11 -2.79 10.34 15.60
CA VAL A 11 -2.71 9.44 14.43
C VAL A 11 -2.56 8.01 14.93
N VAL A 12 -3.56 7.16 14.65
CA VAL A 12 -3.57 5.76 15.07
C VAL A 12 -2.97 4.88 13.97
N GLY A 13 -1.82 4.29 14.26
CA GLY A 13 -1.04 3.44 13.35
C GLY A 13 0.18 4.16 12.78
N ALA A 14 1.37 3.58 13.02
CA ALA A 14 2.65 4.06 12.53
C ALA A 14 3.13 3.28 11.28
N GLY A 15 2.20 2.91 10.39
CA GLY A 15 2.53 2.46 9.03
C GLY A 15 2.90 3.65 8.14
N VAL A 16 3.32 3.37 6.89
CA VAL A 16 3.77 4.40 5.93
C VAL A 16 2.74 5.53 5.74
N VAL A 17 1.45 5.21 5.75
CA VAL A 17 0.38 6.21 5.59
C VAL A 17 0.22 7.06 6.84
N GLY A 18 0.17 6.44 8.02
CA GLY A 18 0.08 7.17 9.29
C GLY A 18 1.28 8.10 9.52
N LEU A 19 2.50 7.62 9.24
CA LEU A 19 3.72 8.42 9.32
C LEU A 19 3.72 9.59 8.34
N ALA A 20 3.25 9.37 7.10
CA ALA A 20 3.12 10.45 6.12
C ALA A 20 2.12 11.52 6.56
N ILE A 21 0.97 11.12 7.14
CA ILE A 21 -0.05 12.03 7.66
C ILE A 21 0.49 12.80 8.87
N ALA A 22 1.11 12.11 9.82
CA ALA A 22 1.68 12.75 11.01
C ALA A 22 2.72 13.81 10.62
N ARG A 23 3.60 13.47 9.66
CA ARG A 23 4.55 14.42 9.10
C ARG A 23 3.86 15.65 8.50
N ALA A 24 2.83 15.45 7.67
CA ALA A 24 2.12 16.55 7.02
C ALA A 24 1.45 17.48 8.03
N LEU A 25 0.79 16.93 9.05
CA LEU A 25 0.13 17.70 10.11
C LEU A 25 1.15 18.45 10.99
N ALA A 26 2.24 17.80 11.40
CA ALA A 26 3.28 18.44 12.21
C ALA A 26 3.98 19.58 11.44
N GLN A 27 4.21 19.42 10.14
CA GLN A 27 4.77 20.47 9.29
C GLN A 27 3.83 21.67 9.10
N GLN A 28 2.51 21.49 9.32
CA GLN A 28 1.55 22.60 9.41
C GLN A 28 1.53 23.28 10.79
N GLY A 29 2.36 22.82 11.73
CA GLY A 29 2.45 23.36 13.08
C GLY A 29 1.48 22.75 14.07
N LYS A 30 0.80 21.65 13.74
CA LYS A 30 -0.09 20.93 14.64
C LYS A 30 0.70 20.08 15.63
N GLU A 31 0.21 19.98 16.86
CA GLU A 31 0.73 19.05 17.86
C GLU A 31 0.22 17.64 17.56
N VAL A 32 1.13 16.69 17.27
CA VAL A 32 0.78 15.36 16.78
C VAL A 32 1.36 14.26 17.66
N LEU A 33 0.48 13.37 18.13
CA LEU A 33 0.84 12.11 18.77
C LEU A 33 0.54 10.94 17.81
N ILE A 34 1.56 10.13 17.50
CA ILE A 34 1.41 8.90 16.74
C ILE A 34 1.35 7.74 17.74
N VAL A 35 0.28 6.96 17.72
CA VAL A 35 0.13 5.78 18.57
C VAL A 35 0.19 4.51 17.76
N GLU A 36 1.04 3.57 18.15
CA GLU A 36 1.24 2.29 17.47
C GLU A 36 1.03 1.13 18.47
N ALA A 37 0.22 0.16 18.06
CA ALA A 37 -0.06 -1.02 18.87
C ALA A 37 1.14 -1.96 18.98
N ALA A 38 1.98 -2.02 17.95
CA ALA A 38 3.14 -2.90 17.92
C ALA A 38 4.37 -2.29 18.62
N ALA A 39 5.37 -3.12 18.86
CA ALA A 39 6.66 -2.71 19.45
C ALA A 39 7.57 -1.96 18.46
N GLN A 40 7.17 -1.85 17.19
CA GLN A 40 7.94 -1.18 16.14
C GLN A 40 7.00 -0.52 15.13
N PHE A 41 7.37 0.65 14.61
CA PHE A 41 6.65 1.24 13.49
C PHE A 41 6.79 0.38 12.21
N GLY A 42 5.83 0.49 11.32
CA GLY A 42 5.87 -0.14 10.00
C GLY A 42 5.78 -1.66 9.98
N SER A 43 5.63 -2.35 11.12
CA SER A 43 5.68 -3.81 11.25
C SER A 43 4.51 -4.56 10.59
N GLY A 44 3.43 -3.87 10.24
CA GLY A 44 2.25 -4.43 9.59
C GLY A 44 2.39 -4.52 8.05
N ILE A 45 1.36 -4.05 7.32
CA ILE A 45 1.29 -4.08 5.85
C ILE A 45 2.49 -3.36 5.21
N SER A 46 2.97 -2.30 5.83
CA SER A 46 4.01 -1.43 5.28
C SER A 46 5.37 -2.08 5.10
N SER A 47 5.70 -3.13 5.88
CA SER A 47 6.92 -3.92 5.72
C SER A 47 6.72 -5.21 4.91
N ARG A 48 5.48 -5.52 4.49
CA ARG A 48 5.10 -6.80 3.88
C ARG A 48 4.48 -6.61 2.51
N ASN A 49 5.21 -5.96 1.61
CA ASN A 49 4.77 -5.59 0.27
C ASN A 49 5.90 -5.78 -0.75
N SER A 50 5.64 -5.45 -2.01
CA SER A 50 6.61 -5.60 -3.11
C SER A 50 7.55 -4.41 -3.27
N GLU A 51 7.43 -3.37 -2.44
CA GLU A 51 8.23 -2.13 -2.49
C GLU A 51 8.19 -1.38 -3.82
N VAL A 52 7.15 -1.60 -4.61
CA VAL A 52 7.01 -1.04 -5.95
C VAL A 52 6.40 0.37 -5.91
N ILE A 53 7.06 1.30 -6.58
CA ILE A 53 6.53 2.62 -6.92
C ILE A 53 5.68 2.45 -8.17
N HIS A 54 4.37 2.38 -8.02
CA HIS A 54 3.42 2.11 -9.11
C HIS A 54 3.17 3.33 -9.98
N ALA A 55 2.98 3.11 -11.30
CA ALA A 55 2.64 4.17 -12.25
C ALA A 55 1.13 4.45 -12.37
N GLY A 56 0.26 3.60 -11.81
CA GLY A 56 -1.20 3.84 -11.83
C GLY A 56 -1.94 3.21 -13.02
N LEU A 57 -1.50 2.06 -13.54
CA LEU A 57 -1.98 1.50 -14.81
C LEU A 57 -3.38 0.87 -14.74
N TYR A 58 -3.73 0.25 -13.60
CA TYR A 58 -4.86 -0.67 -13.51
C TYR A 58 -6.14 -0.07 -12.93
N TYR A 59 -6.02 1.06 -12.25
CA TYR A 59 -7.14 1.61 -11.49
C TYR A 59 -8.14 2.31 -12.40
N PRO A 60 -9.45 2.23 -12.09
CA PRO A 60 -10.46 2.94 -12.88
C PRO A 60 -10.16 4.44 -12.95
N PRO A 61 -10.33 5.08 -14.11
CA PRO A 61 -10.17 6.53 -14.22
C PRO A 61 -11.04 7.26 -13.20
N ASN A 62 -10.51 8.32 -12.61
CA ASN A 62 -11.16 9.14 -11.56
C ASN A 62 -11.30 8.49 -10.18
N SER A 63 -10.94 7.21 -9.99
CA SER A 63 -10.88 6.59 -8.66
C SER A 63 -9.83 7.27 -7.78
N LEU A 64 -9.99 7.18 -6.46
CA LEU A 64 -8.98 7.67 -5.51
C LEU A 64 -7.65 6.93 -5.71
N LYS A 65 -7.69 5.61 -5.93
CA LYS A 65 -6.49 4.81 -6.24
C LYS A 65 -5.73 5.37 -7.45
N ALA A 66 -6.42 5.72 -8.54
CA ALA A 66 -5.78 6.29 -9.73
C ALA A 66 -5.16 7.66 -9.44
N LYS A 67 -5.95 8.58 -8.90
CA LYS A 67 -5.53 9.96 -8.62
C LYS A 67 -4.37 10.02 -7.63
N LEU A 68 -4.51 9.32 -6.49
CA LEU A 68 -3.52 9.34 -5.42
C LEU A 68 -2.25 8.55 -5.78
N CYS A 69 -2.36 7.51 -6.62
CA CYS A 69 -1.18 6.80 -7.13
C CYS A 69 -0.33 7.68 -8.05
N ILE A 70 -0.97 8.38 -9.00
CA ILE A 70 -0.25 9.23 -9.97
C ILE A 70 0.40 10.42 -9.26
N LYS A 71 -0.37 11.14 -8.41
CA LYS A 71 0.16 12.24 -7.60
C LYS A 71 1.24 11.73 -6.64
N GLY A 72 0.97 10.64 -5.93
CA GLY A 72 1.86 10.05 -4.95
C GLY A 72 3.18 9.57 -5.54
N LYS A 73 3.16 8.99 -6.75
CA LYS A 73 4.39 8.61 -7.47
C LYS A 73 5.34 9.80 -7.63
N ALA A 74 4.84 10.94 -8.08
CA ALA A 74 5.66 12.13 -8.26
C ALA A 74 6.23 12.64 -6.93
N LEU A 75 5.38 12.75 -5.91
CA LEU A 75 5.79 13.17 -4.57
C LEU A 75 6.79 12.19 -3.93
N LEU A 76 6.61 10.89 -4.13
CA LEU A 76 7.48 9.87 -3.56
C LEU A 76 8.88 9.90 -4.17
N TYR A 77 9.01 10.01 -5.50
CA TYR A 77 10.30 10.16 -6.15
C TYR A 77 11.02 11.44 -5.69
N ASP A 78 10.33 12.59 -5.68
CA ASP A 78 10.89 13.84 -5.19
C ASP A 78 11.35 13.73 -3.71
N PHE A 79 10.55 13.10 -2.87
CA PHE A 79 10.90 12.87 -1.47
C PHE A 79 12.11 11.95 -1.32
N CYS A 80 12.16 10.85 -2.08
CA CYS A 80 13.30 9.93 -2.06
C CYS A 80 14.60 10.61 -2.52
N GLU A 81 14.55 11.40 -3.58
CA GLU A 81 15.69 12.15 -4.09
C GLU A 81 16.19 13.18 -3.05
N ARG A 82 15.28 13.99 -2.47
CA ARG A 82 15.64 15.00 -1.45
C ARG A 82 16.19 14.40 -0.15
N ARG A 83 15.72 13.23 0.26
CA ARG A 83 16.10 12.56 1.51
C ARG A 83 17.12 11.45 1.32
N GLN A 84 17.60 11.25 0.09
CA GLN A 84 18.58 10.20 -0.25
C GLN A 84 18.08 8.79 0.16
N ILE A 85 16.77 8.57 0.05
CA ILE A 85 16.15 7.26 0.31
C ILE A 85 16.49 6.35 -0.87
N PRO A 86 17.03 5.14 -0.62
CA PRO A 86 17.33 4.20 -1.69
C PRO A 86 16.11 3.88 -2.52
N HIS A 87 16.19 4.12 -3.82
CA HIS A 87 15.15 3.83 -4.78
C HIS A 87 15.73 3.66 -6.19
N GLN A 88 15.03 2.99 -7.08
CA GLN A 88 15.46 2.81 -8.47
C GLN A 88 14.26 2.86 -9.42
N ARG A 89 14.40 3.55 -10.55
CA ARG A 89 13.44 3.55 -11.66
C ARG A 89 13.77 2.41 -12.62
N LEU A 90 13.49 1.18 -12.22
CA LEU A 90 13.79 -0.02 -13.02
C LEU A 90 12.93 -0.15 -14.27
N GLY A 91 11.76 0.47 -14.26
CA GLY A 91 10.73 0.19 -15.26
C GLY A 91 10.03 -1.15 -15.01
N LYS A 92 8.89 -1.31 -15.68
CA LYS A 92 8.06 -2.52 -15.60
C LYS A 92 7.56 -2.91 -16.98
N LEU A 93 7.69 -4.19 -17.30
CA LEU A 93 7.08 -4.82 -18.47
C LEU A 93 5.78 -5.52 -18.05
N LEU A 94 4.67 -5.05 -18.56
CA LEU A 94 3.39 -5.75 -18.48
C LEU A 94 3.29 -6.60 -19.73
N VAL A 95 3.24 -7.93 -19.61
CA VAL A 95 3.48 -8.85 -20.71
C VAL A 95 2.26 -9.70 -21.07
N ALA A 96 1.94 -9.77 -22.35
CA ALA A 96 1.06 -10.76 -22.93
C ALA A 96 1.92 -11.93 -23.46
N THR A 97 1.76 -13.10 -22.86
CA THR A 97 2.52 -14.31 -23.22
C THR A 97 1.89 -15.09 -24.39
N GLU A 98 0.66 -14.76 -24.72
CA GLU A 98 -0.09 -15.36 -25.83
C GLU A 98 -1.01 -14.34 -26.51
N ALA A 99 -1.37 -14.56 -27.76
CA ALA A 99 -2.17 -13.64 -28.57
C ALA A 99 -3.54 -13.32 -27.94
N ALA A 100 -4.13 -14.27 -27.21
CA ALA A 100 -5.41 -14.11 -26.53
C ALA A 100 -5.37 -13.02 -25.42
N GLU A 101 -4.20 -12.70 -24.87
CA GLU A 101 -4.00 -11.69 -23.82
C GLU A 101 -3.82 -10.27 -24.38
N ILE A 102 -3.53 -10.11 -25.68
CA ILE A 102 -3.26 -8.80 -26.31
C ILE A 102 -4.43 -7.81 -26.17
N PRO A 103 -5.71 -8.21 -26.36
CA PRO A 103 -6.82 -7.28 -26.15
C PRO A 103 -6.87 -6.71 -24.73
N GLN A 104 -6.57 -7.53 -23.72
CA GLN A 104 -6.54 -7.10 -22.32
C GLN A 104 -5.37 -6.13 -22.07
N LEU A 105 -4.18 -6.41 -22.62
CA LEU A 105 -3.03 -5.51 -22.56
C LEU A 105 -3.35 -4.13 -23.15
N MET A 106 -4.03 -4.10 -24.30
CA MET A 106 -4.45 -2.85 -24.95
C MET A 106 -5.53 -2.10 -24.16
N ALA A 107 -6.44 -2.83 -23.50
CA ALA A 107 -7.43 -2.22 -22.60
C ALA A 107 -6.74 -1.54 -21.41
N ILE A 108 -5.71 -2.17 -20.81
CA ILE A 108 -4.91 -1.56 -19.74
C ILE A 108 -4.18 -0.31 -20.23
N LYS A 109 -3.61 -0.33 -21.44
CA LYS A 109 -2.99 0.87 -22.04
C LYS A 109 -3.97 2.03 -22.16
N ASN A 110 -5.18 1.76 -22.64
CA ASN A 110 -6.22 2.77 -22.81
C ASN A 110 -6.71 3.30 -21.45
N ASN A 111 -6.89 2.42 -20.46
CA ASN A 111 -7.24 2.79 -19.09
C ASN A 111 -6.17 3.69 -18.46
N ALA A 112 -4.90 3.33 -18.59
CA ALA A 112 -3.78 4.11 -18.09
C ALA A 112 -3.75 5.52 -18.72
N LYS A 113 -3.93 5.61 -20.04
CA LYS A 113 -4.03 6.89 -20.76
C LYS A 113 -5.20 7.75 -20.24
N ALA A 114 -6.38 7.14 -20.04
CA ALA A 114 -7.56 7.82 -19.50
C ALA A 114 -7.35 8.31 -18.06
N SER A 115 -6.47 7.67 -17.31
CA SER A 115 -6.08 8.05 -15.95
C SER A 115 -4.95 9.10 -15.91
N GLY A 116 -4.38 9.49 -17.06
CA GLY A 116 -3.30 10.48 -17.13
C GLY A 116 -1.88 9.90 -17.16
N VAL A 117 -1.73 8.58 -17.39
CA VAL A 117 -0.43 7.94 -17.59
C VAL A 117 -0.12 7.91 -19.10
N HIS A 118 0.87 8.69 -19.54
CA HIS A 118 1.17 8.91 -20.96
C HIS A 118 2.54 8.37 -21.41
N ASP A 119 3.32 7.80 -20.50
CA ASP A 119 4.70 7.37 -20.73
C ASP A 119 4.84 5.87 -21.13
N LEU A 120 3.71 5.20 -21.37
CA LEU A 120 3.73 3.77 -21.74
C LEU A 120 4.19 3.55 -23.17
N VAL A 121 5.15 2.66 -23.35
CA VAL A 121 5.70 2.25 -24.65
C VAL A 121 5.25 0.83 -24.99
N LEU A 122 4.72 0.64 -26.20
CA LEU A 122 4.38 -0.70 -26.70
C LEU A 122 5.63 -1.34 -27.33
N LEU A 123 5.98 -2.54 -26.88
CA LEU A 123 7.14 -3.30 -27.33
C LEU A 123 6.69 -4.57 -28.07
N GLN A 124 7.25 -4.80 -29.26
CA GLN A 124 7.07 -6.02 -30.01
C GLN A 124 8.01 -7.14 -29.50
N ALA A 125 7.78 -8.37 -29.89
CA ALA A 125 8.59 -9.50 -29.44
C ALA A 125 10.10 -9.31 -29.67
N SER A 126 10.51 -8.67 -30.77
CA SER A 126 11.92 -8.35 -31.06
C SER A 126 12.53 -7.35 -30.09
N ASP A 127 11.75 -6.36 -29.68
CA ASP A 127 12.19 -5.35 -28.70
C ASP A 127 12.31 -5.98 -27.31
N ILE A 128 11.35 -6.85 -26.95
CA ILE A 128 11.34 -7.61 -25.70
C ILE A 128 12.56 -8.50 -25.61
N ALA A 129 12.84 -9.29 -26.67
CA ALA A 129 14.01 -10.20 -26.70
C ALA A 129 15.34 -9.45 -26.61
N THR A 130 15.40 -8.21 -27.10
CA THR A 130 16.59 -7.36 -26.96
C THR A 130 16.74 -6.82 -25.54
N LEU A 131 15.62 -6.42 -24.90
CA LEU A 131 15.60 -5.80 -23.58
C LEU A 131 15.78 -6.85 -22.46
N GLU A 132 15.08 -7.97 -22.57
CA GLU A 132 15.06 -9.09 -21.60
C GLU A 132 15.10 -10.44 -22.34
N PRO A 133 16.28 -10.95 -22.68
CA PRO A 133 16.44 -12.14 -23.53
C PRO A 133 15.79 -13.43 -22.98
N GLU A 134 15.63 -13.55 -21.67
CA GLU A 134 15.00 -14.71 -21.02
C GLU A 134 13.46 -14.59 -20.94
N LEU A 135 12.89 -13.44 -21.31
CA LEU A 135 11.46 -13.17 -21.22
C LEU A 135 10.73 -13.71 -22.45
N HIS A 136 9.74 -14.56 -22.19
CA HIS A 136 8.82 -15.03 -23.23
C HIS A 136 7.55 -14.18 -23.22
N ALA A 137 7.34 -13.39 -24.27
CA ALA A 137 6.13 -12.61 -24.48
C ALA A 137 5.96 -12.25 -25.96
N GLU A 138 4.72 -12.18 -26.43
CA GLU A 138 4.38 -11.74 -27.78
C GLU A 138 4.30 -10.22 -27.90
N LEU A 139 3.82 -9.58 -26.83
CA LEU A 139 3.65 -8.12 -26.76
C LEU A 139 3.83 -7.65 -25.31
N ALA A 140 4.40 -6.46 -25.13
CA ALA A 140 4.51 -5.86 -23.79
C ALA A 140 4.18 -4.37 -23.79
N LEU A 141 3.72 -3.89 -22.63
CA LEU A 141 3.70 -2.47 -22.29
C LEU A 141 4.84 -2.18 -21.32
N PHE A 142 5.77 -1.36 -21.74
CA PHE A 142 6.83 -0.85 -20.88
C PHE A 142 6.39 0.40 -20.17
N SER A 143 6.47 0.41 -18.84
CA SER A 143 6.19 1.54 -17.95
C SER A 143 7.51 2.05 -17.35
N PRO A 144 8.16 3.04 -17.94
CA PRO A 144 9.49 3.50 -17.52
C PRO A 144 9.47 4.20 -16.16
N SER A 145 8.35 4.77 -15.76
CA SER A 145 8.21 5.47 -14.48
C SER A 145 7.88 4.57 -13.29
N THR A 146 7.70 3.27 -13.50
CA THR A 146 7.60 2.30 -12.41
C THR A 146 8.98 2.05 -11.80
N GLY A 147 9.05 1.93 -10.48
CA GLY A 147 10.31 1.68 -9.79
C GLY A 147 10.13 0.92 -8.49
N ILE A 148 11.18 0.91 -7.69
CA ILE A 148 11.21 0.31 -6.35
C ILE A 148 11.80 1.29 -5.35
N VAL A 149 11.48 1.12 -4.07
CA VAL A 149 11.94 1.96 -2.97
C VAL A 149 12.24 1.09 -1.75
N ASP A 150 13.22 1.45 -0.96
CA ASP A 150 13.38 0.92 0.40
C ASP A 150 12.25 1.47 1.28
N SER A 151 11.25 0.63 1.54
CA SER A 151 10.06 1.02 2.31
C SER A 151 10.39 1.31 3.77
N HIS A 152 11.41 0.66 4.34
CA HIS A 152 11.84 0.91 5.71
C HIS A 152 12.57 2.25 5.83
N ALA A 153 13.52 2.53 4.94
CA ALA A 153 14.20 3.83 4.89
C ALA A 153 13.21 4.97 4.62
N LEU A 154 12.18 4.74 3.78
CA LEU A 154 11.10 5.69 3.56
C LEU A 154 10.34 6.01 4.85
N MET A 155 9.91 4.99 5.58
CA MET A 155 9.17 5.18 6.84
C MET A 155 10.03 5.85 7.91
N LEU A 156 11.31 5.48 8.00
CA LEU A 156 12.25 6.12 8.93
C LEU A 156 12.43 7.62 8.62
N ALA A 157 12.54 7.98 7.33
CA ALA A 157 12.65 9.39 6.93
C ALA A 157 11.36 10.18 7.20
N LEU A 158 10.18 9.56 6.99
CA LEU A 158 8.89 10.17 7.32
C LEU A 158 8.76 10.41 8.82
N LEU A 159 9.13 9.44 9.65
CA LEU A 159 9.12 9.56 11.10
C LEU A 159 10.08 10.66 11.56
N ALA A 160 11.32 10.64 11.07
CA ALA A 160 12.32 11.64 11.44
C ALA A 160 11.88 13.08 11.10
N GLU A 161 11.22 13.29 9.95
CA GLU A 161 10.66 14.61 9.61
C GLU A 161 9.45 14.99 10.49
N ALA A 162 8.60 14.01 10.85
CA ALA A 162 7.49 14.24 11.75
C ALA A 162 7.99 14.66 13.15
N GLU A 163 8.96 13.93 13.70
CA GLU A 163 9.57 14.22 15.00
C GLU A 163 10.34 15.54 14.99
N HIS A 164 11.07 15.85 13.92
CA HIS A 164 11.73 17.14 13.76
C HIS A 164 10.74 18.33 13.75
N ALA A 165 9.54 18.09 13.25
CA ALA A 165 8.44 19.06 13.28
C ALA A 165 7.62 19.04 14.59
N GLY A 166 8.03 18.24 15.59
CA GLY A 166 7.43 18.21 16.93
C GLY A 166 6.46 17.05 17.18
N ALA A 167 6.22 16.16 16.23
CA ALA A 167 5.41 14.97 16.48
C ALA A 167 6.11 14.00 17.44
N GLN A 168 5.32 13.19 18.16
CA GLN A 168 5.83 12.16 19.07
C GLN A 168 5.29 10.79 18.66
N LEU A 169 6.12 9.75 18.74
CA LEU A 169 5.71 8.37 18.53
C LEU A 169 5.68 7.60 19.84
N VAL A 170 4.56 6.93 20.11
CA VAL A 170 4.41 6.02 21.26
C VAL A 170 4.04 4.63 20.74
N LEU A 171 4.88 3.66 21.08
CA LEU A 171 4.75 2.24 20.73
C LEU A 171 4.05 1.44 21.83
N ASN A 172 3.61 0.21 21.53
CA ASN A 172 2.90 -0.66 22.46
C ASN A 172 1.65 0.00 23.08
N THR A 173 0.97 0.85 22.31
CA THR A 173 -0.13 1.68 22.79
C THR A 173 -1.35 1.51 21.88
N PRO A 174 -2.02 0.34 21.91
CA PRO A 174 -3.21 0.10 21.10
C PRO A 174 -4.38 0.97 21.60
N LEU A 175 -5.04 1.66 20.67
CA LEU A 175 -6.29 2.35 20.96
C LEU A 175 -7.39 1.33 21.21
N LYS A 176 -7.97 1.34 22.42
CA LYS A 176 -9.00 0.38 22.85
C LYS A 176 -10.40 0.93 22.66
N GLN A 177 -10.61 2.22 22.95
CA GLN A 177 -11.93 2.83 22.91
C GLN A 177 -11.82 4.31 22.52
N LEU A 178 -12.82 4.77 21.76
CA LEU A 178 -13.03 6.17 21.45
C LEU A 178 -14.40 6.62 21.94
N SER A 179 -14.46 7.74 22.65
CA SER A 179 -15.68 8.46 22.98
C SER A 179 -15.66 9.84 22.33
N ILE A 180 -16.76 10.26 21.73
CA ILE A 180 -16.94 11.58 21.13
C ILE A 180 -17.77 12.41 22.10
N GLN A 181 -17.21 13.50 22.61
CA GLN A 181 -17.87 14.36 23.60
C GLN A 181 -18.41 15.68 23.02
N GLY A 182 -18.19 15.91 21.72
CA GLY A 182 -18.63 17.12 21.03
C GLY A 182 -17.88 17.32 19.72
N ALA A 183 -18.11 18.44 19.08
CA ALA A 183 -17.33 18.79 17.89
C ALA A 183 -15.84 18.93 18.29
N ASN A 184 -14.96 18.26 17.53
CA ASN A 184 -13.51 18.29 17.74
C ASN A 184 -13.09 17.98 19.21
N HIS A 185 -13.78 17.04 19.87
CA HIS A 185 -13.42 16.59 21.22
C HIS A 185 -13.61 15.08 21.36
N PHE A 186 -12.50 14.37 21.28
CA PHE A 186 -12.41 12.92 21.39
C PHE A 186 -11.70 12.52 22.67
N ILE A 187 -12.18 11.48 23.36
CA ILE A 187 -11.47 10.83 24.46
C ILE A 187 -11.00 9.46 23.97
N CYS A 188 -9.69 9.30 23.89
CA CYS A 188 -9.01 8.09 23.50
C CYS A 188 -8.56 7.31 24.75
N ALA A 189 -9.01 6.06 24.91
CA ALA A 189 -8.54 5.17 25.95
C ALA A 189 -7.64 4.08 25.33
N PHE A 190 -6.44 3.93 25.89
CA PHE A 190 -5.43 3.01 25.39
C PHE A 190 -5.33 1.76 26.26
N ASP A 191 -4.96 0.63 25.65
CA ASP A 191 -4.70 -0.63 26.35
C ASP A 191 -3.20 -0.78 26.63
N ASP A 192 -2.68 0.21 27.37
CA ASP A 192 -1.31 0.23 27.86
C ASP A 192 -1.29 -0.16 29.36
N THR A 193 -0.09 -0.31 29.92
CA THR A 193 0.10 -0.67 31.33
C THR A 193 -0.50 0.34 32.31
N SER A 194 -0.65 1.61 31.90
CA SER A 194 -1.16 2.71 32.71
C SER A 194 -2.65 2.97 32.50
N GLN A 195 -3.31 2.27 31.57
CA GLN A 195 -4.70 2.53 31.15
C GLN A 195 -4.89 4.03 30.80
N THR A 196 -3.96 4.55 30.02
CA THR A 196 -3.89 5.98 29.68
C THR A 196 -5.16 6.44 28.95
N GLN A 197 -5.62 7.63 29.28
CA GLN A 197 -6.67 8.34 28.55
C GLN A 197 -6.16 9.71 28.14
N LEU A 198 -6.37 10.08 26.88
CA LEU A 198 -6.04 11.40 26.35
C LEU A 198 -7.21 11.96 25.57
N SER A 199 -7.41 13.27 25.68
CA SER A 199 -8.33 14.01 24.82
C SER A 199 -7.61 14.60 23.60
N CYS A 200 -8.28 14.59 22.43
CA CYS A 200 -7.74 15.24 21.23
C CYS A 200 -8.82 15.97 20.44
N ALA A 201 -8.40 16.94 19.63
CA ALA A 201 -9.29 17.67 18.73
C ALA A 201 -9.47 16.92 17.39
N ASN A 202 -8.46 16.22 16.93
CA ASN A 202 -8.48 15.47 15.67
C ASN A 202 -8.00 14.04 15.90
N LEU A 203 -8.73 13.08 15.33
CA LEU A 203 -8.36 11.66 15.35
C LEU A 203 -8.29 11.12 13.94
N ILE A 204 -7.16 10.53 13.58
CA ILE A 204 -6.92 9.91 12.27
C ILE A 204 -6.73 8.41 12.46
N ASN A 205 -7.69 7.62 11.97
CA ASN A 205 -7.60 6.16 11.96
C ASN A 205 -6.84 5.69 10.72
N ALA A 206 -5.53 5.48 10.86
CA ALA A 206 -4.62 4.95 9.84
C ALA A 206 -4.13 3.53 10.21
N SER A 207 -4.94 2.76 10.96
CA SER A 207 -4.58 1.46 11.53
C SER A 207 -4.60 0.28 10.52
N GLY A 208 -4.69 0.58 9.22
CA GLY A 208 -4.49 -0.37 8.13
C GLY A 208 -5.46 -1.55 8.19
N LEU A 209 -4.95 -2.75 8.49
CA LEU A 209 -5.74 -3.98 8.55
C LEU A 209 -6.84 -3.93 9.62
N TYR A 210 -6.64 -3.14 10.67
CA TYR A 210 -7.57 -3.02 11.80
C TYR A 210 -8.50 -1.82 11.72
N ALA A 211 -8.41 -1.01 10.64
CA ALA A 211 -9.13 0.28 10.56
C ALA A 211 -10.65 0.12 10.66
N THR A 212 -11.23 -0.90 10.03
CA THR A 212 -12.68 -1.16 10.07
C THR A 212 -13.11 -1.63 11.45
N GLU A 213 -12.37 -2.53 12.08
CA GLU A 213 -12.71 -3.03 13.42
C GLU A 213 -12.56 -1.95 14.50
N LEU A 214 -11.54 -1.11 14.37
CA LEU A 214 -11.37 0.03 15.27
C LEU A 214 -12.53 1.03 15.12
N ALA A 215 -12.94 1.35 13.89
CA ALA A 215 -14.05 2.27 13.64
C ALA A 215 -15.39 1.77 14.23
N LYS A 216 -15.63 0.46 14.27
CA LYS A 216 -16.82 -0.13 14.92
C LYS A 216 -16.90 0.13 16.43
N GLN A 217 -15.76 0.44 17.05
CA GLN A 217 -15.69 0.76 18.47
C GLN A 217 -15.99 2.26 18.77
N PHE A 218 -16.13 3.08 17.74
CA PHE A 218 -16.43 4.51 17.86
C PHE A 218 -17.94 4.71 18.03
N ARG A 219 -18.41 4.80 19.28
CA ARG A 219 -19.84 4.74 19.64
C ARG A 219 -20.74 5.77 18.92
N ALA A 220 -20.19 6.93 18.56
CA ALA A 220 -20.95 7.98 17.88
C ALA A 220 -20.87 7.88 16.34
N LEU A 221 -20.05 6.98 15.79
CA LEU A 221 -19.98 6.75 14.35
C LEU A 221 -21.03 5.74 13.96
N GLU A 222 -22.00 6.18 13.14
CA GLU A 222 -23.07 5.31 12.68
C GLU A 222 -22.54 4.20 11.77
N GLN A 223 -23.11 3.00 11.91
CA GLN A 223 -22.67 1.80 11.18
C GLN A 223 -22.70 1.95 9.66
N GLN A 224 -23.56 2.81 9.11
CA GLN A 224 -23.64 3.06 7.66
C GLN A 224 -22.38 3.75 7.10
N PHE A 225 -21.58 4.40 7.93
CA PHE A 225 -20.31 5.06 7.54
C PHE A 225 -19.10 4.17 7.71
N ILE A 226 -19.28 2.94 8.18
CA ILE A 226 -18.23 1.95 8.36
C ILE A 226 -18.41 0.85 7.29
N PRO A 227 -17.34 0.41 6.60
CA PRO A 227 -17.45 -0.73 5.70
C PRO A 227 -18.10 -1.93 6.38
N THR A 228 -19.12 -2.51 5.75
CA THR A 228 -19.89 -3.62 6.33
C THR A 228 -19.05 -4.86 6.60
N ALA A 229 -18.02 -5.06 5.78
CA ALA A 229 -17.06 -6.14 5.92
C ALA A 229 -15.65 -5.68 5.50
N HIS A 230 -14.64 -6.36 6.04
CA HIS A 230 -13.28 -6.36 5.53
C HIS A 230 -12.82 -7.80 5.38
N TYR A 231 -11.90 -8.02 4.46
CA TYR A 231 -11.44 -9.34 4.11
C TYR A 231 -9.92 -9.40 4.14
N TYR A 232 -9.38 -10.49 4.64
CA TYR A 232 -7.95 -10.76 4.62
C TYR A 232 -7.56 -11.45 3.32
N CYS A 233 -6.89 -10.71 2.44
CA CYS A 233 -6.36 -11.26 1.20
C CYS A 233 -4.84 -11.36 1.30
N LYS A 234 -4.36 -12.53 1.69
CA LYS A 234 -2.93 -12.84 1.81
C LYS A 234 -2.28 -12.88 0.44
N GLY A 235 -1.08 -12.34 0.35
CA GLY A 235 -0.18 -12.46 -0.77
C GLY A 235 1.13 -13.08 -0.31
N ARG A 236 1.48 -14.24 -0.86
CA ARG A 236 2.72 -14.95 -0.54
C ARG A 236 3.82 -14.54 -1.50
N TYR A 237 5.05 -14.58 -1.01
CA TYR A 237 6.24 -14.29 -1.79
C TYR A 237 7.24 -15.42 -1.67
N PHE A 238 7.91 -15.70 -2.79
CA PHE A 238 9.04 -16.61 -2.89
C PHE A 238 10.26 -15.88 -3.42
N SER A 239 11.42 -16.11 -2.82
CA SER A 239 12.70 -15.61 -3.31
C SER A 239 13.31 -16.60 -4.30
N TYR A 240 14.08 -16.08 -5.24
CA TYR A 240 14.84 -16.87 -6.20
C TYR A 240 16.30 -17.00 -5.76
N THR A 241 16.84 -18.22 -5.78
CA THR A 241 18.19 -18.50 -5.29
C THR A 241 19.28 -18.37 -6.35
N GLY A 242 18.92 -18.15 -7.63
CA GLY A 242 19.86 -18.01 -8.72
C GLY A 242 20.29 -16.56 -8.99
N LYS A 243 21.13 -16.38 -10.00
CA LYS A 243 21.46 -15.06 -10.53
C LYS A 243 20.28 -14.53 -11.34
N ALA A 244 19.82 -13.32 -11.04
CA ALA A 244 18.73 -12.69 -11.76
C ALA A 244 19.10 -12.42 -13.23
N PRO A 245 18.35 -12.96 -14.20
CA PRO A 245 18.59 -12.65 -15.61
C PRO A 245 17.84 -11.40 -16.08
N PHE A 246 16.95 -10.84 -15.23
CA PHE A 246 16.11 -9.69 -15.56
C PHE A 246 16.64 -8.41 -14.93
N LYS A 247 16.37 -7.28 -15.60
CA LYS A 247 16.71 -5.93 -15.15
C LYS A 247 15.47 -5.09 -14.84
N HIS A 248 14.30 -5.54 -15.30
CA HIS A 248 13.01 -4.85 -15.12
C HIS A 248 12.04 -5.71 -14.32
N LEU A 249 11.02 -5.07 -13.78
CA LEU A 249 9.90 -5.77 -13.16
C LEU A 249 9.04 -6.42 -14.25
N ILE A 250 8.66 -7.68 -14.08
CA ILE A 250 7.84 -8.42 -15.06
C ILE A 250 6.49 -8.75 -14.45
N TYR A 251 5.43 -8.26 -15.07
CA TYR A 251 4.06 -8.48 -14.65
C TYR A 251 3.29 -9.18 -15.78
N PRO A 252 2.84 -10.44 -15.58
CA PRO A 252 1.95 -11.08 -16.54
C PRO A 252 0.59 -10.40 -16.60
N MET A 253 -0.24 -10.80 -17.56
CA MET A 253 -1.63 -10.35 -17.60
C MET A 253 -2.37 -10.79 -16.35
N PRO A 254 -3.27 -9.92 -15.81
CA PRO A 254 -4.14 -10.28 -14.69
C PRO A 254 -4.99 -11.50 -15.02
N ASP A 255 -5.01 -12.47 -14.11
CA ASP A 255 -5.91 -13.62 -14.15
C ASP A 255 -7.27 -13.25 -13.52
N LYS A 256 -8.25 -14.18 -13.62
CA LYS A 256 -9.60 -13.98 -13.05
C LYS A 256 -9.58 -13.74 -11.53
N ASP A 257 -8.59 -14.30 -10.84
CA ASP A 257 -8.47 -14.26 -9.38
C ASP A 257 -7.47 -13.24 -8.86
N GLY A 258 -6.71 -12.55 -9.74
CA GLY A 258 -5.70 -11.56 -9.30
C GLY A 258 -4.86 -10.98 -10.43
N LEU A 259 -3.76 -10.31 -10.06
CA LEU A 259 -2.84 -9.67 -11.01
C LEU A 259 -1.78 -10.62 -11.60
N GLY A 260 -1.91 -11.94 -11.38
CA GLY A 260 -0.86 -12.89 -11.70
C GLY A 260 0.31 -12.86 -10.71
N ILE A 261 1.28 -13.76 -10.86
CA ILE A 261 2.49 -13.79 -10.05
C ILE A 261 3.56 -12.93 -10.70
N HIS A 262 3.86 -11.81 -10.08
CA HIS A 262 4.84 -10.85 -10.57
C HIS A 262 6.27 -11.31 -10.28
N LEU A 263 7.21 -10.89 -11.12
CA LEU A 263 8.63 -10.85 -10.82
C LEU A 263 8.98 -9.41 -10.40
N THR A 264 9.51 -9.26 -9.19
CA THR A 264 10.05 -7.99 -8.71
C THR A 264 11.52 -8.16 -8.36
N LEU A 265 12.26 -7.06 -8.45
CA LEU A 265 13.65 -6.97 -8.02
C LEU A 265 13.71 -6.11 -6.75
N ASP A 266 14.55 -6.49 -5.82
CA ASP A 266 14.92 -5.59 -4.74
C ASP A 266 16.10 -4.69 -5.16
N LEU A 267 16.48 -3.76 -4.30
CA LEU A 267 17.60 -2.83 -4.56
C LEU A 267 18.96 -3.52 -4.71
N GLY A 268 19.10 -4.75 -4.25
CA GLY A 268 20.27 -5.61 -4.45
C GLY A 268 20.22 -6.42 -5.74
N GLY A 269 19.13 -6.31 -6.52
CA GLY A 269 18.92 -7.07 -7.75
C GLY A 269 18.47 -8.51 -7.53
N GLN A 270 18.01 -8.88 -6.32
CA GLN A 270 17.47 -10.20 -6.03
C GLN A 270 16.01 -10.28 -6.50
N ILE A 271 15.66 -11.42 -7.13
CA ILE A 271 14.30 -11.67 -7.59
C ILE A 271 13.43 -12.16 -6.44
N LYS A 272 12.23 -11.57 -6.37
CA LYS A 272 11.09 -12.05 -5.58
C LYS A 272 9.91 -12.29 -6.52
N PHE A 273 9.24 -13.41 -6.35
CA PHE A 273 7.98 -13.73 -7.05
C PHE A 273 6.80 -13.51 -6.12
N GLY A 274 5.75 -12.89 -6.63
CA GLY A 274 4.54 -12.61 -5.87
C GLY A 274 4.09 -11.16 -5.98
N PRO A 275 3.01 -10.81 -5.27
CA PRO A 275 2.23 -11.74 -4.45
C PRO A 275 1.25 -12.57 -5.28
N ASP A 276 0.88 -13.74 -4.76
CA ASP A 276 -0.33 -14.44 -5.17
C ASP A 276 -1.58 -13.91 -4.48
N VAL A 277 -2.71 -14.62 -4.62
CA VAL A 277 -4.00 -14.29 -3.99
C VAL A 277 -4.49 -15.48 -3.18
N CYS A 278 -4.57 -15.30 -1.86
CA CYS A 278 -5.09 -16.32 -0.95
C CYS A 278 -6.03 -15.68 0.07
N TRP A 279 -7.32 -15.92 -0.07
CA TRP A 279 -8.34 -15.43 0.86
C TRP A 279 -8.34 -16.26 2.15
N GLN A 280 -8.44 -15.60 3.30
CA GLN A 280 -8.39 -16.28 4.60
C GLN A 280 -9.35 -15.61 5.60
N ALA A 281 -9.78 -16.41 6.59
CA ALA A 281 -10.73 -15.95 7.60
C ALA A 281 -10.06 -15.15 8.73
N GLN A 282 -8.75 -15.36 8.93
CA GLN A 282 -7.97 -14.74 9.99
C GLN A 282 -6.54 -14.48 9.53
N GLU A 283 -5.81 -13.66 10.27
CA GLU A 283 -4.42 -13.36 9.98
C GLU A 283 -3.53 -14.61 10.09
N ASN A 284 -2.82 -14.89 9.01
CA ASN A 284 -1.83 -15.95 8.93
C ASN A 284 -0.76 -15.58 7.91
N TYR A 285 0.47 -15.43 8.34
CA TYR A 285 1.62 -15.03 7.51
C TYR A 285 2.52 -16.19 7.09
N LEU A 286 2.18 -17.45 7.44
CA LEU A 286 2.97 -18.63 7.09
C LEU A 286 3.03 -18.80 5.56
N VAL A 287 4.22 -19.07 5.04
CA VAL A 287 4.46 -19.45 3.64
C VAL A 287 5.12 -20.82 3.66
N GLU A 288 4.43 -21.81 3.10
CA GLU A 288 4.88 -23.21 3.07
C GLU A 288 5.58 -23.50 1.75
N ALA A 289 6.62 -24.33 1.78
CA ALA A 289 7.46 -24.63 0.62
C ALA A 289 6.68 -25.30 -0.53
N GLU A 290 5.69 -26.11 -0.22
CA GLU A 290 4.85 -26.85 -1.18
C GLU A 290 4.05 -25.89 -2.10
N GLN A 291 3.80 -24.67 -1.63
CA GLN A 291 3.07 -23.64 -2.38
C GLN A 291 3.91 -23.09 -3.53
N ALA A 292 5.22 -23.35 -3.59
CA ALA A 292 6.10 -22.97 -4.69
C ALA A 292 5.62 -23.54 -6.04
N ARG A 293 4.90 -24.67 -6.04
CA ARG A 293 4.39 -25.28 -7.29
C ARG A 293 3.52 -24.32 -8.09
N VAL A 294 2.61 -23.60 -7.44
CA VAL A 294 1.74 -22.60 -8.10
C VAL A 294 2.56 -21.48 -8.72
N PHE A 295 3.66 -21.10 -8.05
CA PHE A 295 4.57 -20.07 -8.54
C PHE A 295 5.35 -20.55 -9.77
N TYR A 296 5.88 -21.78 -9.77
CA TYR A 296 6.55 -22.35 -10.95
C TYR A 296 5.62 -22.39 -12.17
N GLU A 297 4.39 -22.86 -11.99
CA GLU A 297 3.40 -22.94 -13.08
C GLU A 297 3.11 -21.55 -13.68
N ALA A 298 2.89 -20.54 -12.86
CA ALA A 298 2.58 -19.18 -13.30
C ALA A 298 3.80 -18.47 -13.92
N VAL A 299 4.97 -18.58 -13.29
CA VAL A 299 6.19 -17.89 -13.73
C VAL A 299 6.71 -18.47 -15.04
N ARG A 300 6.65 -19.79 -15.25
CA ARG A 300 7.10 -20.45 -16.49
C ARG A 300 6.31 -20.02 -17.73
N ARG A 301 5.16 -19.38 -17.59
CA ARG A 301 4.45 -18.78 -18.73
C ARG A 301 5.27 -17.67 -19.37
N TYR A 302 5.94 -16.85 -18.59
CA TYR A 302 6.77 -15.74 -19.08
C TYR A 302 8.28 -15.98 -18.92
N TRP A 303 8.70 -16.94 -18.10
CA TRP A 303 10.09 -17.38 -17.96
C TRP A 303 10.19 -18.91 -18.01
N PRO A 304 10.13 -19.53 -19.22
CA PRO A 304 10.11 -20.98 -19.38
C PRO A 304 11.34 -21.71 -18.84
N SER A 305 12.50 -21.04 -18.82
CA SER A 305 13.77 -21.63 -18.36
C SER A 305 13.94 -21.64 -16.82
N LEU A 306 12.94 -21.18 -16.03
CA LEU A 306 13.00 -21.24 -14.57
C LEU A 306 13.17 -22.69 -14.08
N GLN A 307 14.33 -22.96 -13.46
CA GLN A 307 14.71 -24.27 -12.95
C GLN A 307 13.89 -24.65 -11.71
N GLU A 308 13.61 -25.95 -11.54
CA GLU A 308 13.00 -26.49 -10.34
C GLU A 308 13.95 -26.37 -9.13
N GLY A 309 13.40 -26.21 -7.92
CA GLY A 309 14.17 -26.12 -6.68
C GLY A 309 14.77 -24.72 -6.38
N CYS A 310 14.59 -23.75 -7.28
CA CYS A 310 15.17 -22.39 -7.11
C CYS A 310 14.30 -21.43 -6.31
N LEU A 311 13.06 -21.80 -5.96
CA LEU A 311 12.16 -20.94 -5.18
C LEU A 311 12.18 -21.33 -3.71
N GLN A 312 12.38 -20.32 -2.84
CA GLN A 312 12.36 -20.49 -1.39
C GLN A 312 11.25 -19.63 -0.79
N PRO A 313 10.49 -20.13 0.20
CA PRO A 313 9.54 -19.32 0.95
C PRO A 313 10.20 -18.05 1.49
N ALA A 314 9.58 -16.89 1.29
CA ALA A 314 10.10 -15.63 1.80
C ALA A 314 9.18 -15.05 2.88
N TYR A 315 8.19 -14.30 2.51
CA TYR A 315 7.24 -13.69 3.44
C TYR A 315 5.84 -13.63 2.84
N ALA A 316 4.88 -13.22 3.65
CA ALA A 316 3.53 -12.90 3.19
C ALA A 316 3.11 -11.52 3.71
N GLY A 317 2.29 -10.82 2.91
CA GLY A 317 1.54 -9.65 3.33
C GLY A 317 0.04 -9.94 3.29
N ILE A 318 -0.76 -9.15 4.01
CA ILE A 318 -2.23 -9.26 4.00
C ILE A 318 -2.80 -7.93 3.55
N ARG A 319 -3.62 -7.95 2.49
CA ARG A 319 -4.31 -6.77 1.96
C ARG A 319 -5.63 -6.58 2.70
N PRO A 320 -5.92 -5.36 3.20
CA PRO A 320 -7.21 -5.02 3.82
C PRO A 320 -8.28 -4.80 2.74
N LYS A 321 -8.84 -5.87 2.21
CA LYS A 321 -9.86 -5.82 1.16
C LYS A 321 -11.22 -5.40 1.72
N LEU A 322 -11.94 -4.54 1.00
CA LEU A 322 -13.32 -4.16 1.29
C LEU A 322 -14.33 -4.92 0.41
N SER A 323 -13.86 -5.64 -0.60
CA SER A 323 -14.69 -6.51 -1.46
C SER A 323 -14.29 -7.96 -1.26
N ALA A 324 -15.27 -8.86 -1.30
CA ALA A 324 -15.07 -10.31 -1.24
C ALA A 324 -14.38 -10.85 -2.51
N ALA A 325 -13.91 -12.09 -2.44
CA ALA A 325 -13.42 -12.84 -3.59
C ALA A 325 -14.44 -12.83 -4.75
N GLY A 326 -13.96 -12.67 -5.98
CA GLY A 326 -14.79 -12.65 -7.18
C GLY A 326 -15.57 -11.34 -7.43
N HIS A 327 -15.48 -10.35 -6.54
CA HIS A 327 -16.08 -9.04 -6.74
C HIS A 327 -15.07 -8.01 -7.25
N THR A 328 -15.59 -6.98 -7.91
CA THR A 328 -14.75 -5.83 -8.32
C THR A 328 -14.02 -5.23 -7.11
N ALA A 329 -12.72 -4.99 -7.25
CA ALA A 329 -11.93 -4.39 -6.19
C ALA A 329 -12.47 -3.01 -5.80
N ALA A 330 -12.73 -2.80 -4.51
CA ALA A 330 -13.15 -1.51 -3.99
C ALA A 330 -12.03 -0.47 -4.13
N ASP A 331 -12.45 0.80 -4.22
CA ASP A 331 -11.52 1.94 -4.15
C ASP A 331 -11.05 2.18 -2.71
N PHE A 332 -10.09 3.08 -2.52
CA PHE A 332 -9.77 3.64 -1.21
C PHE A 332 -10.96 4.42 -0.65
N ILE A 333 -11.13 4.39 0.65
CA ILE A 333 -12.09 5.22 1.36
C ILE A 333 -11.34 6.11 2.34
N ILE A 334 -11.40 7.43 2.11
CA ILE A 334 -11.00 8.49 3.04
C ILE A 334 -12.29 9.09 3.55
N SER A 335 -12.73 8.65 4.73
CA SER A 335 -14.01 9.06 5.33
C SER A 335 -13.77 10.21 6.29
N THR A 336 -14.28 11.38 5.93
CA THR A 336 -14.11 12.67 6.64
C THR A 336 -15.45 13.19 7.14
N GLU A 337 -15.46 14.35 7.81
CA GLU A 337 -16.68 15.04 8.24
C GLU A 337 -17.74 15.16 7.14
N ALA A 338 -17.32 15.40 5.89
CA ALA A 338 -18.24 15.49 4.75
C ALA A 338 -19.04 14.21 4.51
N VAL A 339 -18.55 13.05 4.99
CA VAL A 339 -19.21 11.75 4.85
C VAL A 339 -20.05 11.41 6.10
N HIS A 340 -19.49 11.58 7.29
CA HIS A 340 -20.11 11.07 8.53
C HIS A 340 -20.53 12.18 9.51
N GLY A 341 -20.32 13.46 9.20
CA GLY A 341 -20.77 14.59 10.00
C GLY A 341 -20.01 14.82 11.31
N ILE A 342 -18.89 14.11 11.57
CA ILE A 342 -18.10 14.22 12.80
C ILE A 342 -16.84 15.02 12.51
N SER A 343 -16.79 16.26 12.95
CA SER A 343 -15.65 17.15 12.75
C SER A 343 -14.42 16.61 13.50
N GLY A 344 -13.24 16.68 12.86
CA GLY A 344 -11.96 16.22 13.42
C GLY A 344 -11.73 14.69 13.33
N LEU A 345 -12.70 13.90 12.85
CA LEU A 345 -12.50 12.46 12.64
C LEU A 345 -12.18 12.16 11.18
N VAL A 346 -11.12 11.40 10.95
CA VAL A 346 -10.78 10.82 9.62
C VAL A 346 -10.54 9.33 9.75
N ASN A 347 -11.25 8.54 8.92
CA ASN A 347 -11.01 7.10 8.82
C ASN A 347 -10.48 6.73 7.44
N LEU A 348 -9.47 5.85 7.40
CA LEU A 348 -8.87 5.34 6.18
C LEU A 348 -9.17 3.85 6.06
N PHE A 349 -10.01 3.47 5.08
CA PHE A 349 -10.39 2.08 4.89
C PHE A 349 -9.89 1.55 3.55
N GLY A 350 -9.49 0.28 3.52
CA GLY A 350 -9.09 -0.40 2.30
C GLY A 350 -7.80 0.13 1.67
N ILE A 351 -6.90 0.75 2.46
CA ILE A 351 -5.63 1.25 1.95
C ILE A 351 -4.66 0.08 1.74
N GLU A 352 -4.84 -0.59 0.62
CA GLU A 352 -3.97 -1.65 0.08
C GLU A 352 -3.04 -1.08 -1.01
N SER A 353 -2.54 -1.89 -1.96
CA SER A 353 -1.86 -1.35 -3.15
C SER A 353 -2.82 -0.43 -3.95
N PRO A 354 -2.39 0.77 -4.28
CA PRO A 354 -1.05 1.36 -4.26
C PRO A 354 -0.73 2.25 -3.05
N GLY A 355 -1.17 1.90 -1.84
CA GLY A 355 -1.05 2.73 -0.64
C GLY A 355 0.36 3.23 -0.33
N LEU A 356 1.40 2.40 -0.53
CA LEU A 356 2.80 2.80 -0.36
C LEU A 356 3.15 3.98 -1.30
N THR A 357 2.87 3.82 -2.59
CA THR A 357 3.10 4.87 -3.60
C THR A 357 2.28 6.12 -3.33
N ALA A 358 1.04 5.94 -2.86
CA ALA A 358 0.08 7.01 -2.63
C ALA A 358 0.24 7.70 -1.27
N ALA A 359 1.10 7.21 -0.37
CA ALA A 359 1.13 7.63 1.03
C ALA A 359 1.24 9.14 1.24
N LEU A 360 2.14 9.80 0.51
CA LEU A 360 2.31 11.25 0.58
C LEU A 360 1.10 12.02 0.03
N ALA A 361 0.47 11.51 -1.05
CA ALA A 361 -0.73 12.13 -1.60
C ALA A 361 -1.96 11.93 -0.70
N ILE A 362 -2.07 10.79 -0.01
CA ILE A 362 -3.08 10.54 1.03
C ILE A 362 -2.87 11.51 2.19
N ALA A 363 -1.61 11.72 2.60
CA ALA A 363 -1.28 12.63 3.68
C ALA A 363 -1.69 14.08 3.37
N ASP A 364 -1.41 14.56 2.15
CA ASP A 364 -1.87 15.87 1.69
C ASP A 364 -3.40 15.98 1.73
N GLU A 365 -4.09 14.94 1.24
CA GLU A 365 -5.57 14.90 1.22
C GLU A 365 -6.14 15.01 2.63
N VAL A 366 -5.63 14.20 3.57
CA VAL A 366 -6.07 14.21 4.98
C VAL A 366 -5.76 15.55 5.65
N ALA A 367 -4.56 16.08 5.46
CA ALA A 367 -4.14 17.33 6.09
C ALA A 367 -4.92 18.57 5.59
N ASN A 368 -5.48 18.51 4.38
CA ASN A 368 -6.35 19.55 3.84
C ASN A 368 -7.77 19.51 4.41
N HIS A 369 -8.18 18.43 5.07
CA HIS A 369 -9.50 18.29 5.71
C HIS A 369 -9.50 18.63 7.20
N LEU A 370 -8.33 18.82 7.81
CA LEU A 370 -8.14 19.11 9.24
C LEU A 370 -7.54 20.50 9.48
#